data_f65e885da2a0c8e704520e1cef975cad
#
_entry.id   f65e885da2a0c8e704520e1cef975cad
#
_cell.length_a   1.000
_cell.length_b   1.000
_cell.length_c   1.000
_cell.angle_alpha   90.00
_cell.angle_beta   90.00
_cell.angle_gamma   90.00
#
_symmetry.space_group_name_H-M   'P 1'
#
loop_
_entity.id
_entity.type
_entity.pdbx_description
1 polymer ?
#
loop_
_entity_poly.entity_id
_entity_poly.type
_entity_poly.pdbx_seq_one_letter_code
_entity_poly.pdbx_strand_id
1 'polypeptide(L)'
;MISYLRFIADPSKIAHFKRIINVPSRGVGEKTIDKLQEYMKEYNCDILSSIDIFKEHNNTSKTEALVKFKEKIEKLHNALINLPLPEFFELMLDETGYMEMLKEDAEVEEINRIDNVKEFKSILYQLEYDDLDEDLSRPEKIEIGLDELLLDTSTIDDHTKDGVVLSTIHSVKGLEFKAVFLIGFEEGIFPAVREDVDMEEERRVAYVAVTRAKEKLYITCASRRLIYGRMVRNPKSRFLMEYLKAEEVAKAVEEKNTTVATPGEIEIGSRINHKFFGNGLVIAKDDSYVQILFDKDQAIKKIAKGHPTLTKIA
;
A
#
# COMPACT_ATOMS: atom_id res chain seq x y z
N MET A 1 -0.68 8.44 20.37
CA MET A 1 -0.76 6.98 20.29
C MET A 1 0.48 6.30 20.88
N ILE A 2 1.69 6.40 20.30
CA ILE A 2 2.95 5.78 20.81
C ILE A 2 3.16 6.05 22.31
N SER A 3 2.92 7.28 22.77
CA SER A 3 3.07 7.61 24.20
C SER A 3 2.07 6.87 25.11
N TYR A 4 0.89 6.50 24.60
CA TYR A 4 -0.03 5.63 25.33
C TYR A 4 0.54 4.23 25.49
N LEU A 5 1.02 3.63 24.40
CA LEU A 5 1.61 2.29 24.44
C LEU A 5 2.78 2.23 25.42
N ARG A 6 3.70 3.19 25.33
CA ARG A 6 4.87 3.25 26.24
C ARG A 6 4.49 3.49 27.70
N PHE A 7 3.49 4.33 27.95
CA PHE A 7 3.04 4.58 29.32
C PHE A 7 2.28 3.40 29.92
N ILE A 8 1.49 2.70 29.12
CA ILE A 8 0.79 1.48 29.56
C ILE A 8 1.79 0.35 29.81
N ALA A 9 2.83 0.22 28.97
CA ALA A 9 3.89 -0.78 29.16
C ALA A 9 4.72 -0.48 30.42
N ASP A 10 5.08 0.79 30.64
CA ASP A 10 5.87 1.26 31.78
C ASP A 10 5.33 2.59 32.34
N PRO A 11 4.45 2.54 33.37
CA PRO A 11 3.90 3.73 34.00
C PRO A 11 4.90 4.61 34.75
N SER A 12 6.15 4.18 34.93
CA SER A 12 7.21 5.00 35.55
C SER A 12 7.65 6.16 34.65
N LYS A 13 7.39 6.10 33.33
CA LYS A 13 7.83 7.06 32.33
C LYS A 13 6.95 8.31 32.29
N ILE A 14 7.16 9.24 33.19
CA ILE A 14 6.37 10.47 33.34
C ILE A 14 6.30 11.34 32.09
N ALA A 15 7.31 11.28 31.20
CA ALA A 15 7.29 12.05 29.95
C ALA A 15 6.12 11.65 29.05
N HIS A 16 5.76 10.36 29.03
CA HIS A 16 4.63 9.86 28.27
C HIS A 16 3.30 10.20 28.95
N PHE A 17 3.23 10.16 30.28
CA PHE A 17 2.07 10.64 31.04
C PHE A 17 1.69 12.09 30.65
N LYS A 18 2.66 13.00 30.66
CA LYS A 18 2.43 14.40 30.30
C LYS A 18 1.86 14.57 28.90
N ARG A 19 2.25 13.71 27.96
CA ARG A 19 1.77 13.75 26.58
C ARG A 19 0.35 13.24 26.41
N ILE A 20 -0.09 12.29 27.24
CA ILE A 20 -1.38 11.59 27.03
C ILE A 20 -2.49 12.03 27.98
N ILE A 21 -2.18 12.64 29.12
CA ILE A 21 -3.17 12.96 30.16
C ILE A 21 -4.32 13.84 29.64
N ASN A 22 -4.04 14.70 28.65
CA ASN A 22 -5.04 15.57 28.00
C ASN A 22 -5.28 15.23 26.51
N VAL A 23 -5.03 14.00 26.09
CA VAL A 23 -5.29 13.54 24.72
C VAL A 23 -6.07 12.21 24.77
N PRO A 24 -7.39 12.22 24.65
CA PRO A 24 -8.34 13.36 24.58
C PRO A 24 -8.33 14.29 25.80
N SER A 25 -8.93 15.45 25.65
CA SER A 25 -8.94 16.47 26.70
C SER A 25 -9.64 15.99 27.99
N ARG A 26 -8.95 16.14 29.15
CA ARG A 26 -9.47 15.75 30.46
C ARG A 26 -9.43 16.90 31.47
N GLY A 27 -9.03 18.10 31.03
CA GLY A 27 -9.02 19.31 31.88
C GLY A 27 -7.96 19.30 32.99
N VAL A 28 -6.91 18.44 32.86
CA VAL A 28 -5.82 18.37 33.82
C VAL A 28 -4.77 19.41 33.46
N GLY A 29 -4.75 20.53 34.19
CA GLY A 29 -3.80 21.61 33.94
C GLY A 29 -2.38 21.34 34.47
N GLU A 30 -1.41 22.10 33.96
CA GLU A 30 0.00 21.98 34.26
C GLU A 30 0.30 22.04 35.76
N LYS A 31 -0.35 22.95 36.51
CA LYS A 31 -0.24 23.04 37.98
C LYS A 31 -0.62 21.74 38.72
N THR A 32 -1.57 20.99 38.16
CA THR A 32 -1.99 19.70 38.73
C THR A 32 -0.90 18.64 38.47
N ILE A 33 -0.33 18.65 37.28
CA ILE A 33 0.77 17.76 36.91
C ILE A 33 2.01 18.03 37.77
N ASP A 34 2.37 19.29 37.98
CA ASP A 34 3.48 19.69 38.85
C ASP A 34 3.27 19.20 40.27
N LYS A 35 2.06 19.32 40.80
CA LYS A 35 1.73 18.84 42.14
C LYS A 35 1.81 17.32 42.28
N LEU A 36 1.40 16.58 41.26
CA LEU A 36 1.62 15.14 41.22
C LEU A 36 3.11 14.80 41.23
N GLN A 37 3.93 15.55 40.50
CA GLN A 37 5.39 15.38 40.54
C GLN A 37 6.02 15.71 41.90
N GLU A 38 5.48 16.70 42.62
CA GLU A 38 5.90 17.01 43.99
C GLU A 38 5.60 15.80 44.90
N TYR A 39 4.39 15.25 44.83
CA TYR A 39 4.03 14.05 45.61
C TYR A 39 4.87 12.83 45.24
N MET A 40 5.18 12.61 43.96
CA MET A 40 6.11 11.53 43.57
C MET A 40 7.46 11.64 44.30
N LYS A 41 8.00 12.86 44.40
CA LYS A 41 9.28 13.12 45.05
C LYS A 41 9.18 13.00 46.58
N GLU A 42 8.13 13.56 47.15
CA GLU A 42 7.92 13.58 48.59
C GLU A 42 7.67 12.18 49.17
N TYR A 43 6.85 11.38 48.48
CA TYR A 43 6.44 10.06 48.92
C TYR A 43 7.21 8.92 48.24
N ASN A 44 8.19 9.23 47.38
CA ASN A 44 9.00 8.28 46.62
C ASN A 44 8.13 7.23 45.91
N CYS A 45 7.10 7.65 45.23
CA CYS A 45 6.13 6.81 44.53
C CYS A 45 6.09 7.10 43.01
N ASP A 46 5.44 6.22 42.25
CA ASP A 46 5.16 6.43 40.84
C ASP A 46 4.02 7.44 40.63
N ILE A 47 3.78 7.82 39.34
CA ILE A 47 2.77 8.82 38.99
C ILE A 47 1.35 8.32 39.28
N LEU A 48 1.04 7.03 39.11
CA LEU A 48 -0.27 6.47 39.36
C LEU A 48 -0.59 6.45 40.85
N SER A 49 0.39 6.11 41.69
CA SER A 49 0.28 6.18 43.16
C SER A 49 0.15 7.63 43.65
N SER A 50 0.82 8.58 43.01
CA SER A 50 0.66 10.01 43.36
C SER A 50 -0.74 10.56 43.14
N ILE A 51 -1.53 9.94 42.23
CA ILE A 51 -2.95 10.26 42.01
C ILE A 51 -3.80 9.92 43.23
N ASP A 52 -3.50 8.80 43.91
CA ASP A 52 -4.21 8.43 45.15
C ASP A 52 -3.94 9.44 46.25
N ILE A 53 -2.69 9.84 46.43
CA ILE A 53 -2.29 10.87 47.38
C ILE A 53 -2.97 12.21 47.03
N PHE A 54 -3.01 12.56 45.75
CA PHE A 54 -3.71 13.75 45.29
C PHE A 54 -5.20 13.73 45.62
N LYS A 55 -5.86 12.56 45.49
CA LYS A 55 -7.26 12.33 45.82
C LYS A 55 -7.54 12.57 47.29
N GLU A 56 -6.68 12.13 48.19
CA GLU A 56 -6.84 12.33 49.65
C GLU A 56 -6.84 13.81 50.05
N HIS A 57 -6.07 14.63 49.32
CA HIS A 57 -5.91 16.06 49.63
C HIS A 57 -6.77 16.99 48.78
N ASN A 58 -7.45 16.49 47.74
CA ASN A 58 -8.22 17.32 46.79
C ASN A 58 -9.46 16.56 46.30
N ASN A 59 -10.61 17.18 46.51
CA ASN A 59 -11.91 16.66 46.03
C ASN A 59 -12.46 17.60 44.95
N THR A 60 -12.03 17.44 43.70
CA THR A 60 -12.40 18.28 42.56
C THR A 60 -12.74 17.42 41.35
N SER A 61 -13.41 18.00 40.34
CA SER A 61 -13.63 17.32 39.05
C SER A 61 -12.35 16.84 38.38
N LYS A 62 -11.23 17.53 38.61
CA LYS A 62 -9.91 17.14 38.13
C LYS A 62 -9.41 15.85 38.81
N THR A 63 -9.71 15.70 40.10
CA THR A 63 -9.38 14.50 40.86
C THR A 63 -10.12 13.28 40.31
N GLU A 64 -11.43 13.46 40.02
CA GLU A 64 -12.22 12.39 39.40
C GLU A 64 -11.68 12.00 38.02
N ALA A 65 -11.24 12.98 37.19
CA ALA A 65 -10.67 12.73 35.89
C ALA A 65 -9.33 11.93 35.99
N LEU A 66 -8.50 12.27 36.97
CA LEU A 66 -7.24 11.59 37.24
C LEU A 66 -7.47 10.14 37.71
N VAL A 67 -8.42 9.93 38.63
CA VAL A 67 -8.77 8.60 39.14
C VAL A 67 -9.30 7.72 38.01
N LYS A 68 -10.23 8.21 37.22
CA LYS A 68 -10.76 7.50 36.04
C LYS A 68 -9.65 7.18 35.03
N PHE A 69 -8.72 8.11 34.85
CA PHE A 69 -7.54 7.88 33.96
C PHE A 69 -6.68 6.76 34.54
N LYS A 70 -6.34 6.79 35.83
CA LYS A 70 -5.57 5.72 36.51
C LYS A 70 -6.24 4.35 36.34
N GLU A 71 -7.52 4.24 36.66
CA GLU A 71 -8.28 2.99 36.53
C GLU A 71 -8.23 2.43 35.10
N LYS A 72 -8.32 3.31 34.08
CA LYS A 72 -8.19 2.92 32.68
C LYS A 72 -6.79 2.41 32.35
N ILE A 73 -5.76 3.10 32.81
CA ILE A 73 -4.35 2.66 32.58
C ILE A 73 -4.07 1.32 33.25
N GLU A 74 -4.50 1.11 34.47
CA GLU A 74 -4.34 -0.17 35.19
C GLU A 74 -5.08 -1.31 34.46
N LYS A 75 -6.32 -1.05 34.01
CA LYS A 75 -7.07 -2.00 33.18
C LYS A 75 -6.33 -2.35 31.89
N LEU A 76 -5.80 -1.34 31.20
CA LEU A 76 -5.08 -1.50 29.95
C LEU A 76 -3.73 -2.20 30.16
N HIS A 77 -3.02 -1.93 31.25
CA HIS A 77 -1.79 -2.65 31.59
C HIS A 77 -2.05 -4.16 31.78
N ASN A 78 -3.11 -4.50 32.51
CA ASN A 78 -3.53 -5.90 32.67
C ASN A 78 -3.96 -6.53 31.33
N ALA A 79 -4.63 -5.78 30.47
CA ALA A 79 -5.01 -6.24 29.14
C ALA A 79 -3.80 -6.48 28.24
N LEU A 80 -2.79 -5.62 28.30
CA LEU A 80 -1.52 -5.78 27.56
C LEU A 80 -0.82 -7.11 27.88
N ILE A 81 -0.86 -7.55 29.14
CA ILE A 81 -0.25 -8.81 29.54
C ILE A 81 -1.02 -10.02 29.00
N ASN A 82 -2.36 -9.92 28.93
CA ASN A 82 -3.25 -11.06 28.69
C ASN A 82 -3.79 -11.17 27.25
N LEU A 83 -3.82 -10.08 26.49
CA LEU A 83 -4.35 -10.07 25.13
C LEU A 83 -3.23 -10.00 24.08
N PRO A 84 -3.43 -10.57 22.88
CA PRO A 84 -2.56 -10.31 21.75
C PRO A 84 -2.45 -8.81 21.44
N LEU A 85 -1.28 -8.33 20.99
CA LEU A 85 -1.03 -6.90 20.77
C LEU A 85 -2.05 -6.22 19.86
N PRO A 86 -2.54 -6.83 18.74
CA PRO A 86 -3.56 -6.20 17.91
C PRO A 86 -4.92 -6.03 18.60
N GLU A 87 -5.31 -6.97 19.46
CA GLU A 87 -6.57 -6.92 20.22
C GLU A 87 -6.47 -5.91 21.38
N PHE A 88 -5.34 -5.94 22.09
CA PHE A 88 -5.02 -4.94 23.10
C PHE A 88 -5.06 -3.51 22.51
N PHE A 89 -4.52 -3.32 21.33
CA PHE A 89 -4.50 -2.01 20.68
C PHE A 89 -5.90 -1.49 20.37
N GLU A 90 -6.79 -2.33 19.87
CA GLU A 90 -8.19 -1.96 19.66
C GLU A 90 -8.86 -1.55 20.99
N LEU A 91 -8.68 -2.35 22.03
CA LEU A 91 -9.19 -2.03 23.36
C LEU A 91 -8.63 -0.70 23.90
N MET A 92 -7.32 -0.44 23.69
CA MET A 92 -6.70 0.82 24.09
C MET A 92 -7.32 2.02 23.37
N LEU A 93 -7.56 1.92 22.08
CA LEU A 93 -8.17 3.00 21.28
C LEU A 93 -9.60 3.31 21.78
N ASP A 94 -10.39 2.27 22.07
CA ASP A 94 -11.77 2.41 22.58
C ASP A 94 -11.78 2.98 24.01
N GLU A 95 -11.03 2.40 24.95
CA GLU A 95 -11.01 2.82 26.35
C GLU A 95 -10.48 4.25 26.54
N THR A 96 -9.54 4.66 25.72
CA THR A 96 -8.98 6.01 25.79
C THR A 96 -9.85 7.07 25.12
N GLY A 97 -10.75 6.68 24.21
CA GLY A 97 -11.53 7.59 23.36
C GLY A 97 -10.69 8.26 22.28
N TYR A 98 -9.52 7.69 21.97
CA TYR A 98 -8.58 8.30 21.02
C TYR A 98 -9.13 8.33 19.58
N MET A 99 -9.82 7.26 19.16
CA MET A 99 -10.44 7.20 17.84
C MET A 99 -11.64 8.12 17.68
N GLU A 100 -12.45 8.28 18.75
CA GLU A 100 -13.56 9.24 18.74
C GLU A 100 -13.05 10.66 18.58
N MET A 101 -12.04 11.04 19.36
CA MET A 101 -11.38 12.36 19.23
C MET A 101 -10.91 12.63 17.78
N LEU A 102 -10.27 11.66 17.13
CA LEU A 102 -9.82 11.83 15.74
C LEU A 102 -10.97 11.96 14.74
N LYS A 103 -12.12 11.35 15.01
CA LYS A 103 -13.30 11.45 14.13
C LYS A 103 -14.07 12.76 14.31
N GLU A 104 -14.07 13.34 15.52
CA GLU A 104 -14.75 14.59 15.81
C GLU A 104 -14.08 15.79 15.14
N ASP A 105 -12.77 15.76 15.02
CA ASP A 105 -11.97 16.82 14.40
C ASP A 105 -11.91 16.73 12.85
N ALA A 106 -12.77 15.95 12.18
CA ALA A 106 -12.67 15.46 10.80
C ALA A 106 -12.52 16.54 9.69
N GLU A 107 -11.35 17.16 9.60
CA GLU A 107 -10.84 17.77 8.38
C GLU A 107 -10.02 16.74 7.56
N VAL A 108 -9.77 17.02 6.28
CA VAL A 108 -9.11 16.09 5.33
C VAL A 108 -7.75 15.54 5.84
N GLU A 109 -7.02 16.32 6.65
CA GLU A 109 -5.76 15.86 7.25
C GLU A 109 -5.93 14.74 8.30
N GLU A 110 -7.09 14.64 8.91
CA GLU A 110 -7.35 13.66 9.98
C GLU A 110 -7.79 12.31 9.48
N ILE A 111 -8.32 12.23 8.26
CA ILE A 111 -8.54 10.95 7.57
C ILE A 111 -7.21 10.20 7.44
N ASN A 112 -6.14 10.90 7.10
CA ASN A 112 -4.79 10.32 7.02
C ASN A 112 -4.28 9.85 8.39
N ARG A 113 -4.62 10.57 9.48
CA ARG A 113 -4.25 10.16 10.85
C ARG A 113 -4.99 8.92 11.30
N ILE A 114 -6.27 8.80 10.96
CA ILE A 114 -7.08 7.60 11.26
C ILE A 114 -6.50 6.39 10.51
N ASP A 115 -6.16 6.54 9.24
CA ASP A 115 -5.57 5.46 8.45
C ASP A 115 -4.17 5.07 8.96
N ASN A 116 -3.35 6.02 9.39
CA ASN A 116 -2.07 5.74 10.05
C ASN A 116 -2.25 4.98 11.37
N VAL A 117 -3.26 5.30 12.17
CA VAL A 117 -3.58 4.57 13.40
C VAL A 117 -4.01 3.13 13.09
N LYS A 118 -4.82 2.94 12.05
CA LYS A 118 -5.24 1.59 11.61
C LYS A 118 -4.06 0.78 11.09
N GLU A 119 -3.16 1.40 10.29
CA GLU A 119 -1.99 0.73 9.74
C GLU A 119 -1.00 0.33 10.84
N PHE A 120 -0.90 1.11 11.90
CA PHE A 120 -0.07 0.76 13.07
C PHE A 120 -0.47 -0.59 13.69
N LYS A 121 -1.72 -1.02 13.54
CA LYS A 121 -2.16 -2.36 13.94
C LYS A 121 -1.44 -3.46 13.18
N SER A 122 -1.05 -3.24 11.92
CA SER A 122 -0.27 -4.20 11.13
C SER A 122 1.13 -4.40 11.73
N ILE A 123 1.73 -3.33 12.22
CA ILE A 123 3.03 -3.38 12.92
C ILE A 123 2.92 -4.19 14.21
N LEU A 124 1.90 -3.93 15.01
CA LEU A 124 1.66 -4.68 16.25
C LEU A 124 1.35 -6.15 15.97
N TYR A 125 0.68 -6.47 14.85
CA TYR A 125 0.49 -7.84 14.42
C TYR A 125 1.83 -8.53 14.11
N GLN A 126 2.74 -7.84 13.42
CA GLN A 126 4.09 -8.35 13.16
C GLN A 126 4.85 -8.56 14.47
N LEU A 127 4.88 -7.57 15.37
CA LEU A 127 5.54 -7.68 16.67
C LEU A 127 4.99 -8.83 17.56
N GLU A 128 3.72 -9.21 17.43
CA GLU A 128 3.15 -10.33 18.19
C GLU A 128 3.59 -11.68 17.63
N TYR A 129 3.68 -11.81 16.29
CA TYR A 129 3.82 -13.08 15.58
C TYR A 129 5.17 -13.28 14.88
N ASP A 130 6.03 -12.26 14.82
CA ASP A 130 7.41 -12.44 14.36
C ASP A 130 8.23 -13.17 15.44
N ASP A 131 9.25 -13.92 14.98
CA ASP A 131 10.17 -14.71 15.80
C ASP A 131 11.10 -13.87 16.71
N LEU A 132 10.63 -12.73 17.20
CA LEU A 132 11.28 -12.03 18.32
C LEU A 132 11.22 -12.95 19.53
N ASP A 133 12.35 -13.14 20.18
CA ASP A 133 12.59 -14.00 21.33
C ASP A 133 11.31 -14.40 22.08
N GLU A 134 10.95 -15.70 22.04
CA GLU A 134 9.76 -16.24 22.71
C GLU A 134 9.73 -15.91 24.22
N ASP A 135 10.87 -15.58 24.79
CA ASP A 135 11.05 -15.24 26.20
C ASP A 135 10.66 -13.80 26.57
N LEU A 136 10.45 -12.90 25.60
CA LEU A 136 10.09 -11.50 25.88
C LEU A 136 8.61 -11.36 26.25
N SER A 137 8.35 -10.64 27.34
CA SER A 137 7.01 -10.21 27.69
C SER A 137 6.44 -9.21 26.68
N ARG A 138 5.10 -9.10 26.54
CA ARG A 138 4.49 -8.12 25.62
C ARG A 138 4.86 -6.67 25.89
N PRO A 139 4.99 -6.19 27.14
CA PRO A 139 5.55 -4.87 27.41
C PRO A 139 6.95 -4.66 26.81
N GLU A 140 7.84 -5.65 26.94
CA GLU A 140 9.20 -5.59 26.39
C GLU A 140 9.19 -5.61 24.87
N LYS A 141 8.36 -6.44 24.22
CA LYS A 141 8.17 -6.44 22.77
C LYS A 141 7.72 -5.09 22.25
N ILE A 142 6.79 -4.40 22.93
CA ILE A 142 6.37 -3.05 22.58
C ILE A 142 7.53 -2.05 22.65
N GLU A 143 8.30 -2.06 23.74
CA GLU A 143 9.41 -1.12 23.90
C GLU A 143 10.46 -1.30 22.81
N ILE A 144 10.91 -2.54 22.57
CA ILE A 144 11.90 -2.85 21.52
C ILE A 144 11.36 -2.51 20.14
N GLY A 145 10.15 -2.95 19.79
CA GLY A 145 9.57 -2.71 18.47
C GLY A 145 9.30 -1.23 18.21
N LEU A 146 8.90 -0.45 19.22
CA LEU A 146 8.75 1.00 19.08
C LEU A 146 10.10 1.73 18.95
N ASP A 147 11.15 1.24 19.58
CA ASP A 147 12.49 1.82 19.45
C ASP A 147 13.07 1.54 18.06
N GLU A 148 12.92 0.33 17.53
CA GLU A 148 13.32 -0.01 16.16
C GLU A 148 12.61 0.85 15.12
N LEU A 149 11.29 1.03 15.25
CA LEU A 149 10.51 1.90 14.36
C LEU A 149 10.96 3.36 14.38
N LEU A 150 11.39 3.87 15.54
CA LEU A 150 11.87 5.25 15.68
C LEU A 150 13.30 5.41 15.16
N LEU A 151 14.13 4.38 15.25
CA LEU A 151 15.49 4.38 14.70
C LEU A 151 15.46 4.37 13.18
N ASP A 152 14.59 3.56 12.55
CA ASP A 152 14.41 3.53 11.09
C ASP A 152 13.99 4.88 10.51
N THR A 153 13.20 5.66 11.25
CA THR A 153 12.80 7.01 10.81
C THR A 153 13.89 8.06 10.96
N SER A 154 14.92 7.81 11.76
CA SER A 154 16.02 8.77 12.01
C SER A 154 17.20 8.65 11.03
N THR A 155 17.26 7.60 10.22
CA THR A 155 18.36 7.33 9.26
C THR A 155 18.13 7.90 7.86
N ILE A 156 17.11 8.75 7.65
CA ILE A 156 16.75 9.29 6.32
C ILE A 156 17.72 10.37 5.79
N ASP A 157 18.85 10.64 6.44
CA ASP A 157 19.74 11.76 6.08
C ASP A 157 21.16 11.33 5.70
N ASP A 158 21.32 10.24 4.94
CA ASP A 158 22.60 9.99 4.28
C ASP A 158 22.38 9.57 2.81
N HIS A 159 22.56 10.54 1.90
CA HIS A 159 22.61 10.34 0.47
C HIS A 159 23.84 9.49 0.07
N THR A 160 23.84 8.23 0.45
CA THR A 160 24.83 7.28 -0.11
C THR A 160 24.49 7.06 -1.58
N LYS A 161 25.44 7.40 -2.45
CA LYS A 161 25.31 7.37 -3.90
C LYS A 161 25.01 5.98 -4.51
N ASP A 162 24.99 4.93 -3.72
CA ASP A 162 24.86 3.52 -4.14
C ASP A 162 23.65 2.79 -3.48
N GLY A 163 22.58 3.48 -3.15
CA GLY A 163 21.37 2.92 -2.54
C GLY A 163 20.22 2.66 -3.52
N VAL A 164 19.26 1.85 -3.10
CA VAL A 164 17.96 1.71 -3.76
C VAL A 164 17.07 2.89 -3.36
N VAL A 165 16.54 3.60 -4.35
CA VAL A 165 15.63 4.73 -4.13
C VAL A 165 14.21 4.20 -3.91
N LEU A 166 13.65 4.41 -2.73
CA LEU A 166 12.23 4.20 -2.43
C LEU A 166 11.50 5.54 -2.56
N SER A 167 10.42 5.55 -3.34
CA SER A 167 9.68 6.78 -3.59
C SER A 167 8.24 6.53 -4.01
N THR A 168 7.37 7.51 -3.84
CA THR A 168 6.03 7.48 -4.44
C THR A 168 6.10 7.83 -5.92
N ILE A 169 5.09 7.41 -6.70
CA ILE A 169 5.02 7.72 -8.14
C ILE A 169 4.97 9.24 -8.37
N HIS A 170 4.28 9.97 -7.50
CA HIS A 170 4.18 11.43 -7.61
C HIS A 170 5.52 12.13 -7.40
N SER A 171 6.32 11.65 -6.46
CA SER A 171 7.62 12.26 -6.12
C SER A 171 8.68 12.06 -7.21
N VAL A 172 8.52 11.07 -8.08
CA VAL A 172 9.46 10.77 -9.17
C VAL A 172 8.99 11.29 -10.54
N LYS A 173 7.95 12.12 -10.59
CA LYS A 173 7.51 12.75 -11.82
C LYS A 173 8.65 13.59 -12.42
N GLY A 174 9.04 13.26 -13.67
CA GLY A 174 10.15 13.93 -14.36
C GLY A 174 11.51 13.27 -14.17
N LEU A 175 11.67 12.35 -13.20
CA LEU A 175 12.88 11.55 -13.04
C LEU A 175 12.77 10.25 -13.85
N GLU A 176 13.92 9.66 -14.19
CA GLU A 176 13.99 8.39 -14.90
C GLU A 176 15.13 7.52 -14.35
N PHE A 177 14.88 6.21 -14.29
CA PHE A 177 15.78 5.24 -13.67
C PHE A 177 16.08 4.10 -14.65
N LYS A 178 17.27 3.48 -14.56
CA LYS A 178 17.64 2.32 -15.38
C LYS A 178 16.70 1.14 -15.14
N ALA A 179 16.38 0.87 -13.88
CA ALA A 179 15.44 -0.18 -13.50
C ALA A 179 14.41 0.38 -12.51
N VAL A 180 13.16 0.02 -12.69
CA VAL A 180 12.03 0.43 -11.83
C VAL A 180 11.27 -0.81 -11.39
N PHE A 181 11.00 -0.89 -10.09
CA PHE A 181 10.13 -1.89 -9.48
C PHE A 181 8.84 -1.20 -9.02
N LEU A 182 7.74 -1.43 -9.72
CA LEU A 182 6.41 -0.98 -9.31
C LEU A 182 5.79 -2.05 -8.43
N ILE A 183 5.63 -1.74 -7.16
CA ILE A 183 5.08 -2.67 -6.17
C ILE A 183 3.62 -2.36 -5.89
N GLY A 184 2.85 -3.39 -5.47
CA GLY A 184 1.47 -3.19 -5.06
C GLY A 184 0.46 -2.98 -6.20
N PHE A 185 0.70 -3.53 -7.38
CA PHE A 185 -0.26 -3.46 -8.50
C PHE A 185 -1.46 -4.40 -8.27
N GLU A 186 -2.31 -4.02 -7.32
CA GLU A 186 -3.46 -4.77 -6.82
C GLU A 186 -4.67 -3.85 -6.67
N GLU A 187 -5.87 -4.33 -7.00
CA GLU A 187 -7.13 -3.58 -6.77
C GLU A 187 -7.25 -3.18 -5.30
N GLY A 188 -7.58 -1.93 -5.05
CA GLY A 188 -7.68 -1.35 -3.70
C GLY A 188 -6.37 -0.82 -3.14
N ILE A 189 -5.22 -1.08 -3.81
CA ILE A 189 -3.92 -0.48 -3.50
C ILE A 189 -3.53 0.45 -4.65
N PHE A 190 -3.40 -0.10 -5.85
CA PHE A 190 -3.18 0.67 -7.06
C PHE A 190 -3.86 0.01 -8.26
N PRO A 191 -5.00 0.58 -8.74
CA PRO A 191 -5.64 1.81 -8.27
C PRO A 191 -6.23 1.71 -6.87
N ALA A 192 -6.21 2.83 -6.14
CA ALA A 192 -7.00 2.97 -4.93
C ALA A 192 -8.50 2.92 -5.29
N VAL A 193 -9.29 2.13 -4.56
CA VAL A 193 -10.73 2.02 -4.78
C VAL A 193 -11.44 2.71 -3.61
N ARG A 194 -11.73 4.01 -3.78
CA ARG A 194 -12.50 4.84 -2.86
C ARG A 194 -13.53 5.63 -3.67
N GLU A 195 -14.59 6.12 -3.02
CA GLU A 195 -15.67 6.86 -3.70
C GLU A 195 -15.21 8.18 -4.34
N ASP A 196 -14.15 8.78 -3.80
CA ASP A 196 -13.58 10.06 -4.22
C ASP A 196 -12.44 9.94 -5.25
N VAL A 197 -12.07 8.73 -5.66
CA VAL A 197 -10.93 8.50 -6.56
C VAL A 197 -11.35 8.53 -8.03
N ASP A 198 -10.77 9.47 -8.79
CA ASP A 198 -10.90 9.48 -10.24
C ASP A 198 -10.03 8.38 -10.88
N MET A 199 -10.68 7.36 -11.42
CA MET A 199 -10.02 6.21 -12.04
C MET A 199 -9.18 6.58 -13.28
N GLU A 200 -9.55 7.64 -13.99
CA GLU A 200 -8.76 8.12 -15.13
C GLU A 200 -7.49 8.85 -14.68
N GLU A 201 -7.54 9.52 -13.53
CA GLU A 201 -6.33 10.08 -12.92
C GLU A 201 -5.39 8.97 -12.41
N GLU A 202 -5.92 7.94 -11.75
CA GLU A 202 -5.15 6.75 -11.36
C GLU A 202 -4.47 6.09 -12.58
N ARG A 203 -5.17 6.04 -13.72
CA ARG A 203 -4.62 5.54 -14.99
C ARG A 203 -3.46 6.41 -15.50
N ARG A 204 -3.59 7.74 -15.39
CA ARG A 204 -2.48 8.66 -15.73
C ARG A 204 -1.29 8.48 -14.82
N VAL A 205 -1.52 8.28 -13.53
CA VAL A 205 -0.46 7.96 -12.55
C VAL A 205 0.21 6.64 -12.90
N ALA A 206 -0.56 5.61 -13.29
CA ALA A 206 0.00 4.33 -13.76
C ALA A 206 0.89 4.52 -15.01
N TYR A 207 0.45 5.34 -15.97
CA TYR A 207 1.25 5.67 -17.14
C TYR A 207 2.57 6.38 -16.76
N VAL A 208 2.48 7.36 -15.86
CA VAL A 208 3.68 8.04 -15.34
C VAL A 208 4.63 7.03 -14.71
N ALA A 209 4.12 6.11 -13.88
CA ALA A 209 4.93 5.11 -13.20
C ALA A 209 5.72 4.22 -14.18
N VAL A 210 5.05 3.65 -15.18
CA VAL A 210 5.69 2.75 -16.16
C VAL A 210 6.71 3.49 -17.02
N THR A 211 6.47 4.77 -17.32
CA THR A 211 7.40 5.59 -18.12
C THR A 211 8.64 6.07 -17.36
N ARG A 212 8.77 5.75 -16.07
CA ARG A 212 10.00 6.06 -15.31
C ARG A 212 11.15 5.10 -15.59
N ALA A 213 10.87 3.95 -16.17
CA ALA A 213 11.89 2.96 -16.50
C ALA A 213 12.54 3.23 -17.86
N LYS A 214 13.88 3.34 -17.87
CA LYS A 214 14.69 3.46 -19.12
C LYS A 214 14.95 2.11 -19.78
N GLU A 215 15.30 1.11 -18.98
CA GLU A 215 15.79 -0.19 -19.49
C GLU A 215 14.94 -1.36 -18.99
N LYS A 216 14.57 -1.37 -17.71
CA LYS A 216 13.89 -2.51 -17.08
C LYS A 216 12.74 -2.05 -16.21
N LEU A 217 11.57 -2.64 -16.41
CA LEU A 217 10.38 -2.44 -15.61
C LEU A 217 9.94 -3.78 -15.01
N TYR A 218 9.78 -3.80 -13.69
CA TYR A 218 9.24 -4.93 -12.95
C TYR A 218 7.94 -4.49 -12.26
N ILE A 219 6.84 -5.16 -12.55
CA ILE A 219 5.55 -4.91 -11.90
C ILE A 219 5.24 -6.09 -11.00
N THR A 220 4.98 -5.83 -9.72
CA THR A 220 4.72 -6.88 -8.74
C THR A 220 3.35 -6.73 -8.08
N CYS A 221 2.75 -7.87 -7.75
CA CYS A 221 1.52 -7.96 -7.00
C CYS A 221 1.62 -9.12 -6.00
N ALA A 222 1.10 -8.96 -4.79
CA ALA A 222 1.06 -10.00 -3.78
C ALA A 222 -0.27 -10.75 -3.82
N SER A 223 -0.23 -12.07 -3.62
CA SER A 223 -1.47 -12.88 -3.52
C SER A 223 -2.19 -12.67 -2.19
N ARG A 224 -1.48 -12.25 -1.17
CA ARG A 224 -1.99 -11.88 0.17
C ARG A 224 -1.14 -10.74 0.73
N ARG A 225 -1.79 -9.85 1.45
CA ARG A 225 -1.15 -8.71 2.11
C ARG A 225 -1.81 -8.44 3.45
N LEU A 226 -1.00 -8.11 4.43
CA LEU A 226 -1.49 -7.61 5.71
C LEU A 226 -1.77 -6.12 5.56
N ILE A 227 -3.04 -5.72 5.72
CA ILE A 227 -3.49 -4.32 5.66
C ILE A 227 -4.39 -4.07 6.87
N TYR A 228 -4.10 -3.05 7.64
CA TYR A 228 -4.85 -2.70 8.87
C TYR A 228 -5.02 -3.88 9.83
N GLY A 229 -3.98 -4.72 9.96
CA GLY A 229 -3.98 -5.91 10.81
C GLY A 229 -4.87 -7.06 10.34
N ARG A 230 -5.26 -7.07 9.05
CA ARG A 230 -6.05 -8.15 8.44
C ARG A 230 -5.38 -8.65 7.17
N MET A 231 -5.36 -9.98 7.02
CA MET A 231 -4.88 -10.59 5.78
C MET A 231 -5.93 -10.44 4.70
N VAL A 232 -5.63 -9.64 3.67
CA VAL A 232 -6.50 -9.44 2.51
C VAL A 232 -5.93 -10.12 1.26
N ARG A 233 -6.83 -10.48 0.34
CA ARG A 233 -6.49 -11.00 -0.99
C ARG A 233 -7.10 -10.06 -2.02
N ASN A 234 -6.25 -9.26 -2.64
CA ASN A 234 -6.67 -8.37 -3.70
C ASN A 234 -6.44 -9.00 -5.07
N PRO A 235 -7.36 -8.82 -6.03
CA PRO A 235 -7.10 -9.16 -7.43
C PRO A 235 -5.94 -8.33 -7.97
N LYS A 236 -5.31 -8.81 -9.04
CA LYS A 236 -4.34 -8.00 -9.79
C LYS A 236 -4.99 -6.71 -10.29
N SER A 237 -4.23 -5.62 -10.27
CA SER A 237 -4.67 -4.32 -10.79
C SER A 237 -5.26 -4.43 -12.19
N ARG A 238 -6.38 -3.74 -12.43
CA ARG A 238 -6.99 -3.63 -13.77
C ARG A 238 -6.02 -3.05 -14.79
N PHE A 239 -5.15 -2.14 -14.38
CA PHE A 239 -4.14 -1.54 -15.27
C PHE A 239 -3.12 -2.58 -15.75
N LEU A 240 -2.71 -3.51 -14.89
CA LEU A 240 -1.87 -4.63 -15.30
C LEU A 240 -2.59 -5.56 -16.27
N MET A 241 -3.86 -5.85 -16.02
CA MET A 241 -4.65 -6.71 -16.90
C MET A 241 -4.92 -6.08 -18.27
N GLU A 242 -5.13 -4.77 -18.32
CA GLU A 242 -5.27 -4.02 -19.58
C GLU A 242 -3.97 -4.06 -20.40
N TYR A 243 -2.83 -3.86 -19.73
CA TYR A 243 -1.51 -3.94 -20.37
C TYR A 243 -1.25 -5.33 -20.97
N LEU A 244 -1.48 -6.39 -20.20
CA LEU A 244 -1.28 -7.77 -20.67
C LEU A 244 -2.19 -8.11 -21.87
N LYS A 245 -3.45 -7.69 -21.85
CA LYS A 245 -4.36 -7.85 -22.98
C LYS A 245 -3.89 -7.10 -24.22
N ALA A 246 -3.40 -5.87 -24.05
CA ALA A 246 -2.85 -5.08 -25.16
C ALA A 246 -1.60 -5.74 -25.76
N GLU A 247 -0.73 -6.31 -24.93
CA GLU A 247 0.46 -7.06 -25.37
C GLU A 247 0.08 -8.34 -26.12
N GLU A 248 -0.90 -9.11 -25.65
CA GLU A 248 -1.41 -10.29 -26.34
C GLU A 248 -1.99 -9.92 -27.71
N VAL A 249 -2.76 -8.84 -27.77
CA VAL A 249 -3.31 -8.34 -29.03
C VAL A 249 -2.20 -7.88 -29.97
N ALA A 250 -1.19 -7.17 -29.46
CA ALA A 250 -0.04 -6.73 -30.25
C ALA A 250 0.74 -7.91 -30.82
N LYS A 251 1.06 -8.92 -30.00
CA LYS A 251 1.71 -10.16 -30.43
C LYS A 251 0.91 -10.91 -31.50
N ALA A 252 -0.40 -11.04 -31.29
CA ALA A 252 -1.30 -11.67 -32.27
C ALA A 252 -1.38 -10.91 -33.60
N VAL A 253 -1.23 -9.58 -33.57
CA VAL A 253 -1.14 -8.74 -34.77
C VAL A 253 0.21 -8.88 -35.45
N GLU A 254 1.31 -8.95 -34.71
CA GLU A 254 2.66 -9.19 -35.21
C GLU A 254 2.78 -10.59 -35.82
N GLU A 255 2.27 -11.62 -35.17
CA GLU A 255 2.24 -12.99 -35.70
C GLU A 255 1.41 -13.07 -37.00
N LYS A 256 0.30 -12.34 -37.10
CA LYS A 256 -0.47 -12.24 -38.33
C LYS A 256 0.24 -11.46 -39.42
N ASN A 257 1.08 -10.49 -39.05
CA ASN A 257 1.87 -9.70 -40.02
C ASN A 257 3.16 -10.41 -40.45
N THR A 258 3.65 -11.40 -39.69
CA THR A 258 4.87 -12.16 -40.01
C THR A 258 4.62 -13.36 -40.91
N THR A 259 3.38 -13.77 -41.13
CA THR A 259 3.03 -14.75 -42.16
C THR A 259 2.95 -14.08 -43.56
N VAL A 260 4.02 -13.44 -43.96
CA VAL A 260 4.24 -13.14 -45.39
C VAL A 260 4.60 -14.47 -46.06
N ALA A 261 3.71 -14.95 -46.91
CA ALA A 261 4.00 -16.17 -47.67
C ALA A 261 5.32 -16.04 -48.41
N THR A 262 6.24 -16.92 -48.11
CA THR A 262 7.51 -17.01 -48.88
C THR A 262 7.18 -17.25 -50.36
N PRO A 263 7.90 -16.65 -51.32
CA PRO A 263 7.55 -16.71 -52.76
C PRO A 263 7.40 -18.11 -53.35
N GLY A 264 7.78 -19.16 -52.66
CA GLY A 264 7.65 -20.56 -53.07
C GLY A 264 6.40 -21.29 -52.56
N GLU A 265 5.61 -20.71 -51.65
CA GLU A 265 4.51 -21.43 -50.97
C GLU A 265 3.12 -21.16 -51.58
N ILE A 266 2.99 -20.23 -52.53
CA ILE A 266 1.73 -19.94 -53.17
C ILE A 266 1.57 -20.81 -54.41
N GLU A 267 0.64 -21.79 -54.37
CA GLU A 267 0.32 -22.67 -55.45
C GLU A 267 -1.06 -22.36 -56.04
N ILE A 268 -1.34 -22.89 -57.23
CA ILE A 268 -2.66 -22.81 -57.84
C ILE A 268 -3.62 -23.55 -56.90
N GLY A 269 -4.75 -22.94 -56.57
CA GLY A 269 -5.69 -23.43 -55.56
C GLY A 269 -5.44 -22.94 -54.13
N SER A 270 -4.32 -22.22 -53.87
CA SER A 270 -4.12 -21.56 -52.56
C SER A 270 -5.13 -20.45 -52.36
N ARG A 271 -5.73 -20.40 -51.16
CA ARG A 271 -6.47 -19.23 -50.71
C ARG A 271 -5.55 -18.19 -50.13
N ILE A 272 -5.75 -16.93 -50.53
CA ILE A 272 -4.91 -15.82 -50.09
C ILE A 272 -5.78 -14.65 -49.62
N ASN A 273 -5.22 -13.77 -48.80
CA ASN A 273 -5.78 -12.45 -48.49
C ASN A 273 -4.86 -11.36 -49.02
N HIS A 274 -5.47 -10.36 -49.65
CA HIS A 274 -4.78 -9.14 -50.06
C HIS A 274 -5.35 -7.94 -49.30
N LYS A 275 -4.47 -7.15 -48.74
CA LYS A 275 -4.85 -6.02 -47.85
C LYS A 275 -5.93 -5.08 -48.40
N PHE A 276 -5.96 -4.86 -49.73
CA PHE A 276 -6.91 -3.95 -50.37
C PHE A 276 -8.06 -4.67 -51.10
N PHE A 277 -7.84 -5.89 -51.58
CA PHE A 277 -8.82 -6.60 -52.41
C PHE A 277 -9.57 -7.71 -51.67
N GLY A 278 -9.14 -8.00 -50.41
CA GLY A 278 -9.75 -9.05 -49.59
C GLY A 278 -9.29 -10.45 -49.96
N ASN A 279 -10.15 -11.44 -49.68
CA ASN A 279 -9.86 -12.84 -49.92
C ASN A 279 -10.01 -13.20 -51.41
N GLY A 280 -9.19 -14.18 -51.84
CA GLY A 280 -9.25 -14.67 -53.20
C GLY A 280 -8.59 -16.03 -53.39
N LEU A 281 -8.83 -16.65 -54.54
CA LEU A 281 -8.29 -17.96 -54.91
C LEU A 281 -7.25 -17.77 -56.02
N VAL A 282 -6.07 -18.36 -55.85
CA VAL A 282 -5.04 -18.41 -56.88
C VAL A 282 -5.46 -19.34 -58.01
N ILE A 283 -5.72 -18.79 -59.19
CA ILE A 283 -6.20 -19.54 -60.34
C ILE A 283 -5.14 -19.85 -61.38
N ALA A 284 -4.08 -19.05 -61.40
CA ALA A 284 -2.89 -19.27 -62.30
C ALA A 284 -1.64 -18.69 -61.67
N LYS A 285 -0.48 -19.20 -62.00
CA LYS A 285 0.84 -18.69 -61.60
C LYS A 285 1.85 -18.76 -62.76
N ASP A 286 2.72 -17.80 -62.81
CA ASP A 286 3.95 -17.82 -63.61
C ASP A 286 5.19 -17.59 -62.72
N ASP A 287 6.39 -17.44 -63.27
CA ASP A 287 7.59 -17.26 -62.42
C ASP A 287 7.58 -16.02 -61.57
N SER A 288 6.92 -14.96 -61.98
CA SER A 288 6.97 -13.64 -61.34
C SER A 288 5.65 -13.20 -60.72
N TYR A 289 4.53 -13.75 -61.14
CA TYR A 289 3.19 -13.30 -60.78
C TYR A 289 2.24 -14.46 -60.42
N VAL A 290 1.20 -14.13 -59.70
CA VAL A 290 0.04 -14.99 -59.46
C VAL A 290 -1.23 -14.25 -59.94
N GLN A 291 -2.15 -14.99 -60.57
CA GLN A 291 -3.46 -14.51 -60.92
C GLN A 291 -4.46 -14.96 -59.84
N ILE A 292 -5.18 -14.04 -59.30
CA ILE A 292 -6.05 -14.26 -58.15
C ILE A 292 -7.46 -13.82 -58.54
N LEU A 293 -8.41 -14.70 -58.35
CA LEU A 293 -9.84 -14.39 -58.41
C LEU A 293 -10.28 -13.95 -57.02
N PHE A 294 -10.63 -12.69 -56.87
CA PHE A 294 -11.07 -12.12 -55.60
C PHE A 294 -12.53 -12.35 -55.35
N ASP A 295 -12.87 -12.75 -54.10
CA ASP A 295 -14.25 -13.12 -53.72
C ASP A 295 -15.21 -11.88 -53.75
N LYS A 296 -14.70 -10.69 -53.44
CA LYS A 296 -15.47 -9.48 -53.23
C LYS A 296 -16.05 -8.91 -54.54
N ASP A 297 -15.27 -8.88 -55.60
CA ASP A 297 -15.62 -8.24 -56.88
C ASP A 297 -15.61 -9.20 -58.06
N GLN A 298 -15.34 -10.50 -57.80
CA GLN A 298 -15.18 -11.56 -58.81
C GLN A 298 -14.16 -11.19 -59.90
N ALA A 299 -13.25 -10.26 -59.60
CA ALA A 299 -12.23 -9.79 -60.51
C ALA A 299 -10.96 -10.59 -60.43
N ILE A 300 -10.38 -10.90 -61.59
CA ILE A 300 -9.08 -11.52 -61.70
C ILE A 300 -8.00 -10.44 -61.73
N LYS A 301 -7.09 -10.46 -60.75
CA LYS A 301 -5.97 -9.51 -60.72
C LYS A 301 -4.63 -10.25 -60.73
N LYS A 302 -3.67 -9.69 -61.48
CA LYS A 302 -2.30 -10.20 -61.58
C LYS A 302 -1.44 -9.46 -60.57
N ILE A 303 -0.85 -10.19 -59.58
CA ILE A 303 -0.09 -9.62 -58.48
C ILE A 303 1.30 -10.33 -58.41
N ALA A 304 2.34 -9.56 -58.16
CA ALA A 304 3.69 -10.10 -58.10
C ALA A 304 3.83 -11.12 -56.94
N LYS A 305 4.52 -12.23 -57.17
CA LYS A 305 4.87 -13.17 -56.12
C LYS A 305 5.74 -12.46 -55.04
N GLY A 306 5.41 -12.69 -53.75
CA GLY A 306 6.11 -11.99 -52.68
C GLY A 306 5.68 -10.53 -52.45
N HIS A 307 4.58 -10.09 -53.09
CA HIS A 307 4.06 -8.76 -52.77
C HIS A 307 3.67 -8.69 -51.28
N PRO A 308 4.11 -7.65 -50.55
CA PRO A 308 3.96 -7.57 -49.09
C PRO A 308 2.52 -7.52 -48.56
N THR A 309 1.55 -7.36 -49.48
CA THR A 309 0.13 -7.36 -49.14
C THR A 309 -0.57 -8.70 -49.39
N LEU A 310 0.16 -9.72 -49.86
CA LEU A 310 -0.35 -11.07 -50.06
C LEU A 310 -0.06 -11.95 -48.83
N THR A 311 -1.11 -12.57 -48.30
CA THR A 311 -0.98 -13.53 -47.18
C THR A 311 -1.73 -14.81 -47.53
N LYS A 312 -1.11 -15.99 -47.38
CA LYS A 312 -1.77 -17.26 -47.57
C LYS A 312 -2.75 -17.51 -46.41
N ILE A 313 -3.97 -17.88 -46.73
CA ILE A 313 -4.96 -18.32 -45.72
C ILE A 313 -4.90 -19.84 -45.67
N ALA A 314 -4.90 -20.42 -44.48
CA ALA A 314 -4.93 -21.86 -44.27
C ALA A 314 -6.25 -22.49 -44.74
#